data_d08eb1e072d6b30a5d5aa1643eb33b2f
#
_entry.id   d08eb1e072d6b30a5d5aa1643eb33b2f
#
_cell.length_a   1.000
_cell.length_b   1.000
_cell.length_c   1.000
_cell.angle_alpha   90.00
_cell.angle_beta   90.00
_cell.angle_gamma   90.00
#
_symmetry.space_group_name_H-M   'P 1'
#
loop_
_entity.id
_entity.type
_entity.pdbx_description
1 polymer ?
#
loop_
_entity_poly.entity_id
_entity_poly.type
_entity_poly.pdbx_seq_one_letter_code
_entity_poly.pdbx_strand_id
1 'polypeptide(L)'
;VVVCPVDPYVDNIYYEAVEQLQKLAEEGNANLTLMGIEPTYPSEKYGYIMPLSGEKVSKVKEFKEKPNKETAEKYINENALWNAGIFAFKLSYLLAKAHSLIDFTDYRDLFNKYDGLKKISFDYAVVEKEESIQVLRYSGDWKDVGTWNMMAEVMADKTKGKVVLDEECENTNVVNELNIPILC
;
A
#
# COMPACT_ATOMS: atom_id res chain seq x y z
N VAL A 1 -7.28 -2.70 -15.04
CA VAL A 1 -7.10 -1.48 -14.21
C VAL A 1 -6.10 -1.78 -13.14
N VAL A 2 -5.14 -0.87 -12.92
CA VAL A 2 -4.23 -0.90 -11.79
C VAL A 2 -4.46 0.37 -10.97
N VAL A 3 -4.51 0.23 -9.67
CA VAL A 3 -4.62 1.33 -8.69
C VAL A 3 -3.37 1.29 -7.82
N CYS A 4 -2.67 2.42 -7.76
CA CYS A 4 -1.45 2.57 -6.96
C CYS A 4 -1.53 3.87 -6.15
N PRO A 5 -1.00 3.89 -4.91
CA PRO A 5 -0.65 5.13 -4.23
C PRO A 5 0.37 5.93 -5.06
N VAL A 6 0.41 7.25 -4.90
CA VAL A 6 1.30 8.13 -5.68
C VAL A 6 2.54 8.60 -4.91
N ASP A 7 2.63 8.25 -3.64
CA ASP A 7 3.56 8.79 -2.66
C ASP A 7 4.52 7.80 -1.99
N PRO A 8 4.59 6.49 -2.33
CA PRO A 8 5.60 5.63 -1.75
C PRO A 8 6.99 5.93 -2.32
N TYR A 9 8.02 5.77 -1.49
CA TYR A 9 9.40 5.69 -1.95
C TYR A 9 9.67 4.26 -2.44
N VAL A 10 10.14 4.12 -3.69
CA VAL A 10 10.33 2.83 -4.36
C VAL A 10 11.61 2.82 -5.21
N ASP A 11 12.13 1.63 -5.46
CA ASP A 11 13.17 1.42 -6.46
C ASP A 11 12.61 1.24 -7.90
N ASN A 12 13.48 1.10 -8.87
CA ASN A 12 13.08 0.98 -10.28
C ASN A 12 12.36 -0.35 -10.60
N ILE A 13 12.63 -1.43 -9.84
CA ILE A 13 11.98 -2.72 -10.09
C ILE A 13 10.50 -2.72 -9.68
N TYR A 14 10.07 -1.71 -8.93
CA TYR A 14 8.66 -1.49 -8.61
C TYR A 14 7.78 -1.38 -9.86
N TYR A 15 8.22 -0.66 -10.87
CA TYR A 15 7.44 -0.45 -12.10
C TYR A 15 7.31 -1.75 -12.90
N GLU A 16 8.34 -2.60 -12.90
CA GLU A 16 8.28 -3.94 -13.51
C GLU A 16 7.27 -4.84 -12.76
N ALA A 17 7.22 -4.74 -11.43
CA ALA A 17 6.25 -5.46 -10.61
C ALA A 17 4.81 -4.96 -10.86
N VAL A 18 4.61 -3.66 -11.04
CA VAL A 18 3.29 -3.09 -11.43
C VAL A 18 2.84 -3.61 -12.80
N GLU A 19 3.76 -3.67 -13.78
CA GLU A 19 3.46 -4.27 -15.09
C GLU A 19 3.10 -5.75 -14.97
N GLN A 20 3.84 -6.51 -14.14
CA GLN A 20 3.52 -7.91 -13.87
C GLN A 20 2.16 -8.07 -13.19
N LEU A 21 1.83 -7.18 -12.25
CA LEU A 21 0.52 -7.17 -11.58
C LEU A 21 -0.63 -6.97 -12.57
N GLN A 22 -0.45 -6.08 -13.54
CA GLN A 22 -1.41 -5.87 -14.63
C GLN A 22 -1.61 -7.15 -15.45
N LYS A 23 -0.53 -7.81 -15.89
CA LYS A 23 -0.59 -9.05 -16.67
C LYS A 23 -1.35 -10.14 -15.92
N LEU A 24 -1.07 -10.32 -14.63
CA LEU A 24 -1.78 -11.29 -13.78
C LEU A 24 -3.30 -11.02 -13.70
N ALA A 25 -3.69 -9.75 -13.61
CA ALA A 25 -5.10 -9.39 -13.62
C ALA A 25 -5.77 -9.63 -15.01
N GLU A 26 -5.03 -9.46 -16.11
CA GLU A 26 -5.50 -9.75 -17.47
C GLU A 26 -5.69 -11.26 -17.69
N GLU A 27 -4.82 -12.11 -17.15
CA GLU A 27 -4.97 -13.57 -17.16
C GLU A 27 -6.28 -14.01 -16.50
N GLY A 28 -6.71 -13.32 -15.44
CA GLY A 28 -8.00 -13.54 -14.81
C GLY A 28 -8.07 -14.77 -13.91
N ASN A 29 -6.94 -15.23 -13.37
CA ASN A 29 -6.87 -16.35 -12.44
C ASN A 29 -7.47 -16.02 -11.06
N ALA A 30 -7.65 -14.73 -10.77
CA ALA A 30 -8.34 -14.21 -9.60
C ALA A 30 -9.10 -12.93 -9.95
N ASN A 31 -10.10 -12.59 -9.13
CA ASN A 31 -10.88 -11.36 -9.28
C ASN A 31 -10.04 -10.13 -8.92
N LEU A 32 -9.15 -10.26 -7.93
CA LEU A 32 -8.32 -9.21 -7.39
C LEU A 32 -6.88 -9.69 -7.27
N THR A 33 -5.94 -8.89 -7.75
CA THR A 33 -4.51 -9.14 -7.62
C THR A 33 -3.90 -8.03 -6.75
N LEU A 34 -3.19 -8.42 -5.69
CA LEU A 34 -2.54 -7.51 -4.75
C LEU A 34 -1.02 -7.55 -4.95
N MET A 35 -0.35 -6.43 -4.67
CA MET A 35 1.09 -6.44 -4.43
C MET A 35 1.33 -6.57 -2.92
N GLY A 36 2.07 -7.59 -2.54
CA GLY A 36 2.43 -7.85 -1.15
C GLY A 36 3.89 -7.54 -0.88
N ILE A 37 4.15 -6.72 0.14
CA ILE A 37 5.47 -6.27 0.55
C ILE A 37 5.96 -7.11 1.73
N GLU A 38 7.25 -7.48 1.74
CA GLU A 38 7.85 -8.19 2.88
C GLU A 38 7.84 -7.30 4.14
N PRO A 39 7.21 -7.73 5.24
CA PRO A 39 7.17 -6.96 6.47
C PRO A 39 8.54 -6.89 7.13
N THR A 40 8.91 -5.70 7.63
CA THR A 40 10.15 -5.50 8.41
C THR A 40 9.89 -5.34 9.92
N TYR A 41 8.64 -5.07 10.30
CA TYR A 41 8.20 -4.94 11.71
C TYR A 41 6.69 -5.16 11.83
N PRO A 42 6.14 -5.47 13.02
CA PRO A 42 4.70 -5.66 13.21
C PRO A 42 3.95 -4.33 13.25
N SER A 43 3.58 -3.83 12.07
CA SER A 43 2.82 -2.59 11.90
C SER A 43 1.33 -2.81 12.13
N GLU A 44 0.71 -1.94 12.92
CA GLU A 44 -0.76 -1.87 13.05
C GLU A 44 -1.39 -0.92 12.00
N LYS A 45 -0.57 -0.34 11.12
CA LYS A 45 -1.03 0.65 10.12
C LYS A 45 -1.34 0.02 8.77
N TYR A 46 -0.84 -1.18 8.50
CA TYR A 46 -1.00 -1.88 7.22
C TYR A 46 -1.95 -3.06 7.32
N GLY A 47 -2.57 -3.41 6.20
CA GLY A 47 -3.22 -4.69 6.04
C GLY A 47 -2.20 -5.82 5.87
N TYR A 48 -2.58 -7.04 6.22
CA TYR A 48 -1.77 -8.25 6.08
C TYR A 48 -2.42 -9.22 5.12
N ILE A 49 -1.62 -9.74 4.21
CA ILE A 49 -1.99 -10.71 3.19
C ILE A 49 -1.35 -12.05 3.56
N MET A 50 -2.14 -13.08 3.82
CA MET A 50 -1.67 -14.42 4.10
C MET A 50 -1.64 -15.24 2.80
N PRO A 51 -0.46 -15.45 2.16
CA PRO A 51 -0.38 -16.25 0.95
C PRO A 51 -0.53 -17.76 1.29
N LEU A 52 -1.06 -18.54 0.34
CA LEU A 52 -1.13 -20.01 0.47
C LEU A 52 0.23 -20.69 0.26
N SER A 53 1.14 -20.05 -0.46
CA SER A 53 2.49 -20.56 -0.73
C SER A 53 3.54 -19.47 -0.66
N GLY A 54 4.82 -19.87 -0.57
CA GLY A 54 5.97 -18.97 -0.64
C GLY A 54 6.39 -18.54 -2.06
N GLU A 55 5.63 -18.92 -3.08
CA GLU A 55 5.92 -18.58 -4.47
C GLU A 55 5.78 -17.08 -4.75
N LYS A 56 6.39 -16.63 -5.84
CA LYS A 56 6.32 -15.21 -6.27
C LYS A 56 4.88 -14.75 -6.51
N VAL A 57 4.03 -15.64 -7.02
CA VAL A 57 2.59 -15.42 -7.16
C VAL A 57 1.87 -16.53 -6.42
N SER A 58 0.99 -16.18 -5.51
CA SER A 58 0.23 -17.13 -4.70
C SER A 58 -1.22 -16.72 -4.59
N LYS A 59 -2.11 -17.70 -4.41
CA LYS A 59 -3.46 -17.42 -3.92
C LYS A 59 -3.38 -16.92 -2.47
N VAL A 60 -4.36 -16.12 -2.07
CA VAL A 60 -4.47 -15.57 -0.72
C VAL A 60 -5.42 -16.44 0.09
N LYS A 61 -4.97 -16.84 1.28
CA LYS A 61 -5.75 -17.61 2.26
C LYS A 61 -6.63 -16.69 3.10
N GLU A 62 -6.08 -15.54 3.49
CA GLU A 62 -6.70 -14.58 4.38
C GLU A 62 -6.14 -13.18 4.12
N PHE A 63 -6.98 -12.18 4.27
CA PHE A 63 -6.59 -10.78 4.30
C PHE A 63 -7.13 -10.15 5.58
N LYS A 64 -6.32 -9.34 6.26
CA LYS A 64 -6.74 -8.63 7.47
C LYS A 64 -6.23 -7.20 7.47
N GLU A 65 -7.16 -6.26 7.46
CA GLU A 65 -6.84 -4.84 7.51
C GLU A 65 -6.53 -4.40 8.94
N LYS A 66 -5.36 -3.79 9.14
CA LYS A 66 -4.92 -3.13 10.38
C LYS A 66 -5.16 -3.97 11.65
N PRO A 67 -4.55 -5.16 11.77
CA PRO A 67 -4.67 -5.98 12.97
C PRO A 67 -3.98 -5.29 14.16
N ASN A 68 -4.26 -5.76 15.37
CA ASN A 68 -3.48 -5.36 16.53
C ASN A 68 -2.05 -5.94 16.47
N LYS A 69 -1.15 -5.41 17.30
CA LYS A 69 0.27 -5.76 17.28
C LYS A 69 0.52 -7.27 17.46
N GLU A 70 -0.19 -7.91 18.39
CA GLU A 70 -0.05 -9.35 18.66
C GLU A 70 -0.41 -10.18 17.42
N THR A 71 -1.51 -9.83 16.76
CA THR A 71 -1.93 -10.48 15.51
C THR A 71 -0.94 -10.21 14.38
N ALA A 72 -0.42 -8.99 14.28
CA ALA A 72 0.59 -8.62 13.30
C ALA A 72 1.89 -9.44 13.47
N GLU A 73 2.38 -9.61 14.69
CA GLU A 73 3.54 -10.46 15.02
C GLU A 73 3.30 -11.91 14.61
N LYS A 74 2.12 -12.44 14.91
CA LYS A 74 1.74 -13.80 14.49
C LYS A 74 1.76 -13.94 12.96
N TYR A 75 1.15 -13.00 12.23
CA TYR A 75 1.09 -13.02 10.76
C TYR A 75 2.49 -12.96 10.13
N ILE A 76 3.40 -12.13 10.66
CA ILE A 76 4.78 -12.09 10.18
C ILE A 76 5.47 -13.44 10.34
N ASN A 77 5.30 -14.10 11.49
CA ASN A 77 5.85 -15.43 11.74
C ASN A 77 5.26 -16.52 10.82
N GLU A 78 4.08 -16.27 10.26
CA GLU A 78 3.42 -17.12 9.28
C GLU A 78 3.68 -16.69 7.81
N ASN A 79 4.70 -15.85 7.56
CA ASN A 79 5.10 -15.33 6.25
C ASN A 79 4.04 -14.47 5.54
N ALA A 80 3.23 -13.74 6.29
CA ALA A 80 2.33 -12.74 5.74
C ALA A 80 3.10 -11.62 5.06
N LEU A 81 2.44 -10.95 4.13
CA LEU A 81 2.93 -9.75 3.44
C LEU A 81 2.12 -8.53 3.87
N TRP A 82 2.70 -7.35 3.85
CA TRP A 82 1.92 -6.13 3.97
C TRP A 82 1.14 -5.84 2.69
N ASN A 83 -0.06 -5.33 2.86
CA ASN A 83 -0.83 -4.72 1.79
C ASN A 83 -0.31 -3.29 1.54
N ALA A 84 0.26 -3.08 0.38
CA ALA A 84 0.78 -1.77 -0.05
C ALA A 84 -0.29 -0.84 -0.65
N GLY A 85 -1.56 -1.27 -0.68
CA GLY A 85 -2.63 -0.51 -1.35
C GLY A 85 -2.52 -0.52 -2.87
N ILE A 86 -1.82 -1.49 -3.45
CA ILE A 86 -1.61 -1.64 -4.88
C ILE A 86 -2.46 -2.81 -5.36
N PHE A 87 -3.43 -2.50 -6.23
CA PHE A 87 -4.45 -3.43 -6.69
C PHE A 87 -4.49 -3.50 -8.22
N ALA A 88 -4.69 -4.69 -8.77
CA ALA A 88 -5.03 -4.87 -10.17
C ALA A 88 -6.26 -5.77 -10.32
N PHE A 89 -7.17 -5.40 -11.21
CA PHE A 89 -8.42 -6.11 -11.48
C PHE A 89 -9.00 -5.74 -12.84
N LYS A 90 -9.93 -6.55 -13.33
CA LYS A 90 -10.71 -6.21 -14.53
C LYS A 90 -11.72 -5.11 -14.20
N LEU A 91 -11.88 -4.13 -15.09
CA LEU A 91 -12.85 -3.04 -14.88
C LEU A 91 -14.27 -3.56 -14.64
N SER A 92 -14.66 -4.63 -15.36
CA SER A 92 -15.95 -5.28 -15.19
C SER A 92 -16.20 -5.78 -13.77
N TYR A 93 -15.15 -6.31 -13.10
CA TYR A 93 -15.21 -6.73 -11.71
C TYR A 93 -15.50 -5.53 -10.79
N LEU A 94 -14.75 -4.43 -10.94
CA LEU A 94 -14.95 -3.24 -10.12
C LEU A 94 -16.35 -2.66 -10.30
N LEU A 95 -16.83 -2.56 -11.53
CA LEU A 95 -18.20 -2.07 -11.82
C LEU A 95 -19.26 -2.97 -11.19
N ALA A 96 -19.11 -4.30 -11.30
CA ALA A 96 -20.03 -5.23 -10.64
C ALA A 96 -20.05 -5.08 -9.12
N LYS A 97 -18.87 -4.90 -8.48
CA LYS A 97 -18.77 -4.61 -7.04
C LYS A 97 -19.41 -3.28 -6.69
N ALA A 98 -19.18 -2.22 -7.46
CA ALA A 98 -19.80 -0.92 -7.24
C ALA A 98 -21.32 -1.01 -7.28
N HIS A 99 -21.89 -1.66 -8.30
CA HIS A 99 -23.35 -1.89 -8.39
C HIS A 99 -23.92 -2.79 -7.29
N SER A 100 -23.11 -3.67 -6.71
CA SER A 100 -23.53 -4.46 -5.54
C SER A 100 -23.60 -3.66 -4.23
N LEU A 101 -22.87 -2.53 -4.17
CA LEU A 101 -22.80 -1.68 -2.98
C LEU A 101 -23.79 -0.51 -3.05
N ILE A 102 -24.06 0.00 -4.26
CA ILE A 102 -24.99 1.11 -4.49
C ILE A 102 -25.60 0.98 -5.90
N ASP A 103 -26.89 1.24 -6.01
CA ASP A 103 -27.57 1.33 -7.29
C ASP A 103 -27.35 2.72 -7.93
N PHE A 104 -26.77 2.74 -9.13
CA PHE A 104 -26.54 3.95 -9.93
C PHE A 104 -26.60 3.64 -11.42
N THR A 105 -27.00 4.62 -12.23
CA THR A 105 -27.13 4.46 -13.67
C THR A 105 -25.89 4.96 -14.44
N ASP A 106 -25.31 6.07 -13.97
CA ASP A 106 -24.15 6.71 -14.57
C ASP A 106 -23.33 7.49 -13.51
N TYR A 107 -22.25 8.12 -13.96
CA TYR A 107 -21.38 8.92 -13.08
C TYR A 107 -22.12 10.06 -12.38
N ARG A 108 -23.05 10.74 -13.07
CA ARG A 108 -23.78 11.88 -12.50
C ARG A 108 -24.75 11.41 -11.39
N ASP A 109 -25.41 10.30 -11.60
CA ASP A 109 -26.28 9.68 -10.60
C ASP A 109 -25.47 9.24 -9.37
N LEU A 110 -24.31 8.58 -9.59
CA LEU A 110 -23.40 8.22 -8.50
C LEU A 110 -22.88 9.46 -7.74
N PHE A 111 -22.49 10.52 -8.46
CA PHE A 111 -22.03 11.77 -7.86
C PHE A 111 -23.11 12.40 -6.97
N ASN A 112 -24.38 12.42 -7.42
CA ASN A 112 -25.49 12.94 -6.62
C ASN A 112 -25.80 12.11 -5.38
N LYS A 113 -25.49 10.81 -5.39
CA LYS A 113 -25.67 9.88 -4.28
C LYS A 113 -24.45 9.80 -3.36
N TYR A 114 -23.33 10.44 -3.73
CA TYR A 114 -22.01 10.27 -3.08
C TYR A 114 -22.04 10.59 -1.58
N ASP A 115 -22.71 11.66 -1.18
CA ASP A 115 -22.81 12.08 0.23
C ASP A 115 -23.57 11.08 1.11
N GLY A 116 -24.41 10.24 0.50
CA GLY A 116 -25.14 9.15 1.17
C GLY A 116 -24.35 7.86 1.32
N LEU A 117 -23.14 7.77 0.74
CA LEU A 117 -22.32 6.57 0.80
C LEU A 117 -21.74 6.38 2.21
N LYS A 118 -21.65 5.12 2.62
CA LYS A 118 -20.92 4.75 3.84
C LYS A 118 -19.43 5.09 3.67
N LYS A 119 -18.88 5.84 4.63
CA LYS A 119 -17.43 6.09 4.70
C LYS A 119 -16.71 4.81 5.12
N ILE A 120 -16.12 4.12 4.16
CA ILE A 120 -15.40 2.86 4.35
C ILE A 120 -14.29 2.76 3.30
N SER A 121 -13.10 2.24 3.65
CA SER A 121 -12.04 2.01 2.69
C SER A 121 -12.36 0.85 1.75
N PHE A 122 -11.68 0.81 0.60
CA PHE A 122 -11.76 -0.30 -0.36
C PHE A 122 -11.34 -1.63 0.28
N ASP A 123 -10.33 -1.59 1.15
CA ASP A 123 -9.84 -2.77 1.87
C ASP A 123 -10.95 -3.42 2.70
N TYR A 124 -11.66 -2.65 3.53
CA TYR A 124 -12.76 -3.17 4.33
C TYR A 124 -14.03 -3.48 3.51
N ALA A 125 -14.32 -2.69 2.48
CA ALA A 125 -15.53 -2.86 1.70
C ALA A 125 -15.46 -4.05 0.75
N VAL A 126 -14.29 -4.29 0.15
CA VAL A 126 -14.07 -5.21 -0.95
C VAL A 126 -13.02 -6.26 -0.61
N VAL A 127 -11.78 -5.87 -0.27
CA VAL A 127 -10.65 -6.81 -0.17
C VAL A 127 -10.87 -7.86 0.93
N GLU A 128 -11.25 -7.46 2.14
CA GLU A 128 -11.52 -8.41 3.25
C GLU A 128 -12.64 -9.42 2.96
N LYS A 129 -13.50 -9.13 1.98
CA LYS A 129 -14.68 -9.96 1.65
C LYS A 129 -14.52 -10.73 0.36
N GLU A 130 -13.44 -10.50 -0.37
CA GLU A 130 -13.20 -11.14 -1.64
C GLU A 130 -12.52 -12.51 -1.40
N GLU A 131 -13.07 -13.56 -1.97
CA GLU A 131 -12.56 -14.92 -1.83
C GLU A 131 -11.55 -15.30 -2.94
N SER A 132 -11.62 -14.59 -4.07
CA SER A 132 -10.78 -14.86 -5.24
C SER A 132 -9.67 -13.82 -5.35
N ILE A 133 -8.65 -13.95 -4.49
CA ILE A 133 -7.51 -13.04 -4.44
C ILE A 133 -6.22 -13.81 -4.74
N GLN A 134 -5.34 -13.19 -5.50
CA GLN A 134 -3.93 -13.59 -5.62
C GLN A 134 -3.01 -12.44 -5.21
N VAL A 135 -1.81 -12.77 -4.77
CA VAL A 135 -0.78 -11.80 -4.39
C VAL A 135 0.48 -12.00 -5.21
N LEU A 136 1.03 -10.92 -5.71
CA LEU A 136 2.39 -10.83 -6.26
C LEU A 136 3.32 -10.37 -5.14
N ARG A 137 4.27 -11.21 -4.75
CA ARG A 137 5.30 -10.88 -3.76
C ARG A 137 6.31 -9.91 -4.37
N TYR A 138 6.53 -8.80 -3.69
CA TYR A 138 7.51 -7.79 -4.06
C TYR A 138 8.61 -7.70 -2.99
N SER A 139 9.85 -7.80 -3.43
CA SER A 139 11.04 -7.85 -2.57
C SER A 139 11.99 -6.67 -2.78
N GLY A 140 11.57 -5.66 -3.53
CA GLY A 140 12.33 -4.42 -3.71
C GLY A 140 12.09 -3.41 -2.59
N ASP A 141 12.74 -2.27 -2.69
CA ASP A 141 12.57 -1.17 -1.75
C ASP A 141 11.18 -0.54 -1.88
N TRP A 142 10.46 -0.54 -0.77
CA TRP A 142 9.17 0.12 -0.65
C TRP A 142 9.05 0.73 0.75
N LYS A 143 8.72 2.02 0.82
CA LYS A 143 8.43 2.72 2.07
C LYS A 143 7.27 3.68 1.88
N ASP A 144 6.34 3.63 2.84
CA ASP A 144 5.31 4.65 3.00
C ASP A 144 5.91 5.85 3.75
N VAL A 145 6.16 6.94 3.03
CA VAL A 145 6.80 8.15 3.57
C VAL A 145 5.80 9.15 4.19
N GLY A 146 4.66 8.67 4.63
CA GLY A 146 3.59 9.48 5.23
C GLY A 146 3.91 10.13 6.59
N THR A 147 5.11 9.95 7.14
CA THR A 147 5.57 10.58 8.38
C THR A 147 6.99 11.13 8.24
N TRP A 148 7.34 12.15 9.05
CA TRP A 148 8.69 12.72 9.06
C TRP A 148 9.78 11.69 9.38
N ASN A 149 9.52 10.74 10.26
CA ASN A 149 10.47 9.68 10.57
C ASN A 149 10.76 8.81 9.34
N MET A 150 9.73 8.39 8.62
CA MET A 150 9.89 7.61 7.39
C MET A 150 10.56 8.42 6.28
N MET A 151 10.24 9.72 6.19
CA MET A 151 10.89 10.63 5.25
C MET A 151 12.37 10.78 5.57
N ALA A 152 12.74 10.93 6.84
CA ALA A 152 14.13 11.02 7.29
C ALA A 152 14.96 9.78 6.95
N GLU A 153 14.34 8.58 6.97
CA GLU A 153 15.02 7.33 6.59
C GLU A 153 15.37 7.24 5.10
N VAL A 154 14.63 7.93 4.23
CA VAL A 154 14.87 7.91 2.77
C VAL A 154 15.62 9.13 2.27
N MET A 155 15.86 10.12 3.12
CA MET A 155 16.69 11.27 2.76
C MET A 155 18.14 10.84 2.52
N ALA A 156 18.69 11.22 1.37
CA ALA A 156 20.10 10.96 1.02
C ALA A 156 21.06 11.66 1.98
N ASP A 157 20.70 12.87 2.44
CA ASP A 157 21.48 13.69 3.36
C ASP A 157 20.64 14.04 4.60
N LYS A 158 21.29 14.13 5.76
CA LYS A 158 20.64 14.57 7.00
C LYS A 158 20.09 16.00 6.93
N THR A 159 20.58 16.81 6.00
CA THR A 159 20.20 18.21 5.89
C THR A 159 19.77 18.58 4.48
N LYS A 160 18.78 19.45 4.37
CA LYS A 160 18.38 20.09 3.12
C LYS A 160 18.26 21.60 3.32
N GLY A 161 18.84 22.40 2.41
CA GLY A 161 18.85 23.86 2.49
C GLY A 161 20.06 24.42 3.25
N LYS A 162 19.94 25.63 3.78
CA LYS A 162 21.01 26.31 4.52
C LYS A 162 21.04 25.83 5.96
N VAL A 163 21.73 24.73 6.22
CA VAL A 163 21.83 24.09 7.54
C VAL A 163 23.27 23.75 7.86
N VAL A 164 23.67 24.00 9.11
CA VAL A 164 24.92 23.50 9.69
C VAL A 164 24.55 22.70 10.92
N LEU A 165 24.93 21.42 10.93
CA LEU A 165 24.80 20.56 12.10
C LEU A 165 26.15 20.48 12.81
N ASP A 166 26.13 20.62 14.15
CA ASP A 166 27.27 20.30 14.99
C ASP A 166 27.58 18.78 15.00
N GLU A 167 28.81 18.42 15.31
CA GLU A 167 29.24 17.02 15.36
C GLU A 167 28.53 16.23 16.49
N GLU A 168 28.01 16.91 17.49
CA GLU A 168 27.24 16.31 18.61
C GLU A 168 25.76 16.05 18.23
N CYS A 169 25.29 16.50 17.07
CA CYS A 169 23.93 16.27 16.59
C CYS A 169 23.72 14.82 16.13
N GLU A 170 23.23 13.98 17.02
CA GLU A 170 22.86 12.60 16.71
C GLU A 170 21.39 12.50 16.26
N ASN A 171 21.10 11.60 15.29
CA ASN A 171 19.74 11.29 14.81
C ASN A 171 18.90 12.52 14.43
N THR A 172 19.56 13.59 13.96
CA THR A 172 18.96 14.88 13.63
C THR A 172 18.86 15.02 12.13
N ASN A 173 17.67 15.29 11.63
CA ASN A 173 17.41 15.64 10.22
C ASN A 173 16.77 17.01 10.16
N VAL A 174 17.26 17.88 9.28
CA VAL A 174 16.78 19.26 9.15
C VAL A 174 16.46 19.57 7.69
N VAL A 175 15.22 19.99 7.43
CA VAL A 175 14.81 20.55 6.15
C VAL A 175 14.55 22.03 6.35
N ASN A 176 15.40 22.87 5.75
CA ASN A 176 15.30 24.31 5.84
C ASN A 176 14.92 24.91 4.48
N GLU A 177 13.68 25.34 4.35
CA GLU A 177 13.17 26.04 3.16
C GLU A 177 13.23 27.58 3.30
N LEU A 178 13.74 28.07 4.43
CA LEU A 178 13.89 29.49 4.68
C LEU A 178 15.17 30.06 4.05
N ASN A 179 15.19 31.36 3.80
CA ASN A 179 16.39 32.05 3.29
C ASN A 179 17.46 32.30 4.35
N ILE A 180 17.16 32.10 5.63
CA ILE A 180 18.09 32.23 6.75
C ILE A 180 18.71 30.89 7.09
N PRO A 181 20.00 30.83 7.50
CA PRO A 181 20.62 29.58 7.92
C PRO A 181 20.08 29.10 9.26
N ILE A 182 20.05 27.77 9.42
CA ILE A 182 19.78 27.07 10.69
C ILE A 182 21.11 26.49 11.17
N LEU A 183 21.44 26.74 12.42
CA LEU A 183 22.58 26.14 13.14
C LEU A 183 22.03 25.30 14.28
N CYS A 184 22.43 24.01 14.32
CA CYS A 184 22.03 23.05 15.37
C CYS A 184 23.27 22.49 16.02
#